data_2ccedc50c0800f8f883eef51f22716b3
#
_entry.id   2ccedc50c0800f8f883eef51f22716b3
#
_cell.length_a   1.000
_cell.length_b   1.000
_cell.length_c   1.000
_cell.angle_alpha   90.00
_cell.angle_beta   90.00
_cell.angle_gamma   90.00
#
_symmetry.space_group_name_H-M   'P 1'
#
loop_
_entity.id
_entity.type
_entity.pdbx_description
1 polymer ?
#
loop_
_entity_poly.entity_id
_entity_poly.type
_entity_poly.pdbx_seq_one_letter_code
_entity_poly.pdbx_strand_id
1 'polypeptide(L)'
;YRDAVHGGPGLALWRHESEGGDFALMLGSDTQGDAEGELTIALTVDGVILHRLSWTWVEGALFGVDQATLPLVTRNQGRWSEAGAAFDKFETVFPNNSPSFFCFAALQGMAQMLGLERVLAVRAGAHVAYAPGQDEAQTRAFENSYDGFWRILGGAELDARSYLIALPFYLKPLQDMPSKHRKRAAQRREYWRAIGEATRATLLRIHAPVERPWVRRASEAATEQA
;
A
#
# COMPACT_ATOMS: atom_id res chain seq x y z
N TYR A 1 10.31 -0.66 15.26
CA TYR A 1 9.72 -0.02 14.08
C TYR A 1 10.73 0.86 13.36
N ARG A 2 11.27 1.89 14.03
CA ARG A 2 12.17 2.87 13.41
C ARG A 2 13.38 2.20 12.75
N ASP A 3 14.04 1.31 13.45
CA ASP A 3 15.27 0.64 12.96
C ASP A 3 15.00 -0.37 11.83
N ALA A 4 13.79 -0.95 11.79
CA ALA A 4 13.44 -1.87 10.72
C ALA A 4 13.02 -1.15 9.44
N VAL A 5 12.29 -0.02 9.55
CA VAL A 5 11.72 0.73 8.42
C VAL A 5 12.72 1.75 7.88
N HIS A 6 13.44 2.47 8.76
CA HIS A 6 14.40 3.51 8.36
C HIS A 6 15.83 2.98 8.45
N GLY A 7 16.38 2.56 7.31
CA GLY A 7 17.77 2.08 7.20
C GLY A 7 17.98 0.60 7.53
N GLY A 8 16.89 -0.15 7.80
CA GLY A 8 16.92 -1.60 8.01
C GLY A 8 16.40 -2.38 6.79
N PRO A 9 16.25 -3.71 6.93
CA PRO A 9 15.81 -4.60 5.86
C PRO A 9 14.32 -4.43 5.47
N GLY A 10 13.61 -3.51 6.14
CA GLY A 10 12.17 -3.35 6.01
C GLY A 10 11.37 -4.25 6.96
N LEU A 11 10.08 -3.95 7.05
CA LEU A 11 9.13 -4.71 7.85
C LEU A 11 8.24 -5.55 6.93
N ALA A 12 8.24 -6.86 7.08
CA ALA A 12 7.33 -7.74 6.36
C ALA A 12 5.90 -7.57 6.89
N LEU A 13 5.03 -7.00 6.07
CA LEU A 13 3.61 -6.82 6.35
C LEU A 13 2.80 -8.08 6.08
N TRP A 14 3.22 -8.83 5.05
CA TRP A 14 2.60 -10.08 4.61
C TRP A 14 3.63 -10.94 3.90
N ARG A 15 3.51 -12.26 4.03
CA ARG A 15 4.31 -13.26 3.31
C ARG A 15 3.42 -14.38 2.80
N HIS A 16 3.83 -14.97 1.69
CA HIS A 16 3.23 -16.17 1.13
C HIS A 16 4.33 -17.02 0.49
N GLU A 17 4.57 -18.17 1.09
CA GLU A 17 5.53 -19.15 0.59
C GLU A 17 4.77 -20.24 -0.17
N SER A 18 5.24 -20.61 -1.36
CA SER A 18 4.69 -21.63 -2.21
C SER A 18 5.77 -22.26 -3.08
N GLU A 19 5.46 -23.36 -3.76
CA GLU A 19 6.37 -23.94 -4.77
C GLU A 19 6.66 -22.96 -5.92
N GLY A 20 5.78 -21.99 -6.16
CA GLY A 20 5.95 -20.96 -7.19
C GLY A 20 6.85 -19.78 -6.78
N GLY A 21 7.29 -19.70 -5.53
CA GLY A 21 8.18 -18.66 -5.01
C GLY A 21 7.82 -18.15 -3.62
N ASP A 22 8.69 -17.32 -3.08
CA ASP A 22 8.50 -16.60 -1.81
C ASP A 22 8.07 -15.15 -2.09
N PHE A 23 6.83 -14.84 -1.73
CA PHE A 23 6.19 -13.54 -1.96
C PHE A 23 6.14 -12.75 -0.66
N ALA A 24 6.55 -11.48 -0.70
CA ALA A 24 6.47 -10.62 0.48
C ALA A 24 6.03 -9.20 0.13
N LEU A 25 5.24 -8.59 1.02
CA LEU A 25 4.99 -7.16 1.05
C LEU A 25 5.85 -6.55 2.15
N MET A 26 6.81 -5.74 1.75
CA MET A 26 7.81 -5.14 2.63
C MET A 26 7.53 -3.64 2.78
N LEU A 27 7.40 -3.16 4.01
CA LEU A 27 7.36 -1.74 4.34
C LEU A 27 8.76 -1.25 4.66
N GLY A 28 9.19 -0.21 3.98
CA GLY A 28 10.49 0.44 4.21
C GLY A 28 10.43 1.92 3.89
N SER A 29 11.51 2.64 4.22
CA SER A 29 11.77 3.98 3.68
C SER A 29 12.68 3.82 2.47
N ASP A 30 12.26 4.35 1.34
CA ASP A 30 13.13 4.40 0.15
C ASP A 30 14.15 5.53 0.35
N THR A 31 15.35 5.17 0.80
CA THR A 31 16.44 6.13 1.08
C THR A 31 17.36 6.34 -0.13
N GLN A 32 17.10 5.66 -1.23
CA GLN A 32 17.93 5.79 -2.45
C GLN A 32 17.32 6.81 -3.41
N GLY A 33 17.82 8.01 -3.33
CA GLY A 33 17.95 9.07 -4.35
C GLY A 33 16.71 9.57 -5.11
N ASP A 34 15.80 8.73 -5.50
CA ASP A 34 14.59 9.04 -6.28
C ASP A 34 13.30 8.78 -5.50
N ALA A 35 13.34 9.00 -4.17
CA ALA A 35 12.23 8.72 -3.29
C ALA A 35 11.02 9.60 -3.63
N GLU A 36 10.05 9.02 -4.30
CA GLU A 36 8.75 9.62 -4.56
C GLU A 36 7.82 9.41 -3.35
N GLY A 37 8.34 9.56 -2.11
CA GLY A 37 7.61 9.39 -0.87
C GLY A 37 8.49 8.92 0.28
N GLU A 38 8.05 9.16 1.53
CA GLU A 38 8.81 8.82 2.74
C GLU A 38 8.79 7.32 3.04
N LEU A 39 7.67 6.67 2.72
CA LEU A 39 7.43 5.26 2.98
C LEU A 39 7.05 4.54 1.70
N THR A 40 7.49 3.29 1.59
CA THR A 40 7.23 2.45 0.43
C THR A 40 6.78 1.06 0.87
N ILE A 41 5.70 0.56 0.27
CA ILE A 41 5.37 -0.86 0.27
C ILE A 41 5.87 -1.45 -1.04
N ALA A 42 6.80 -2.40 -0.96
CA ALA A 42 7.31 -3.14 -2.10
C ALA A 42 6.77 -4.57 -2.09
N LEU A 43 6.18 -5.02 -3.20
CA LEU A 43 5.92 -6.44 -3.43
C LEU A 43 7.14 -7.07 -4.04
N THR A 44 7.62 -8.15 -3.43
CA THR A 44 8.78 -8.92 -3.91
C THR A 44 8.41 -10.36 -4.19
N VAL A 45 9.13 -10.98 -5.10
CA VAL A 45 9.12 -12.42 -5.39
C VAL A 45 10.57 -12.91 -5.37
N ASP A 46 10.90 -13.82 -4.47
CA ASP A 46 12.28 -14.32 -4.27
C ASP A 46 13.30 -13.18 -4.11
N GLY A 47 12.91 -12.10 -3.46
CA GLY A 47 13.72 -10.88 -3.28
C GLY A 47 13.71 -9.91 -4.46
N VAL A 48 13.15 -10.26 -5.62
CA VAL A 48 13.01 -9.38 -6.78
C VAL A 48 11.77 -8.49 -6.61
N ILE A 49 11.95 -7.18 -6.73
CA ILE A 49 10.84 -6.22 -6.60
C ILE A 49 9.97 -6.23 -7.87
N LEU A 50 8.68 -6.47 -7.70
CA LEU A 50 7.67 -6.39 -8.77
C LEU A 50 6.97 -5.06 -8.84
N HIS A 51 6.73 -4.43 -7.69
CA HIS A 51 5.93 -3.22 -7.59
C HIS A 51 6.31 -2.42 -6.36
N ARG A 52 6.25 -1.09 -6.48
CA ARG A 52 6.40 -0.15 -5.38
C ARG A 52 5.18 0.77 -5.33
N LEU A 53 4.66 0.95 -4.12
CA LEU A 53 3.67 1.96 -3.81
C LEU A 53 4.26 2.82 -2.70
N SER A 54 4.54 4.09 -3.02
CA SER A 54 5.15 5.02 -2.06
C SER A 54 4.18 6.14 -1.71
N TRP A 55 4.31 6.67 -0.50
CA TRP A 55 3.50 7.79 -0.03
C TRP A 55 4.28 8.65 0.95
N THR A 56 3.77 9.86 1.16
CA THR A 56 4.15 10.76 2.25
C THR A 56 2.93 11.13 3.08
N TRP A 57 3.15 11.61 4.29
CA TRP A 57 2.08 12.10 5.14
C TRP A 57 1.84 13.58 4.87
N VAL A 58 0.59 13.97 4.68
CA VAL A 58 0.21 15.36 4.41
C VAL A 58 -0.92 15.80 5.34
N GLU A 59 -1.01 17.09 5.60
CA GLU A 59 -2.14 17.69 6.31
C GLU A 59 -3.36 17.73 5.40
N GLY A 60 -4.50 17.19 5.86
CA GLY A 60 -5.75 17.16 5.08
C GLY A 60 -6.26 18.54 4.71
N ALA A 61 -6.05 19.53 5.59
CA ALA A 61 -6.45 20.92 5.36
C ALA A 61 -5.85 21.51 4.07
N LEU A 62 -4.64 21.10 3.67
CA LEU A 62 -3.99 21.53 2.42
C LEU A 62 -4.75 21.06 1.16
N PHE A 63 -5.60 20.06 1.31
CA PHE A 63 -6.41 19.46 0.26
C PHE A 63 -7.92 19.69 0.47
N GLY A 64 -8.31 20.51 1.45
CA GLY A 64 -9.71 20.74 1.80
C GLY A 64 -10.42 19.50 2.35
N VAL A 65 -9.67 18.53 2.91
CA VAL A 65 -10.19 17.28 3.47
C VAL A 65 -10.26 17.40 4.99
N ASP A 66 -11.43 17.13 5.55
CA ASP A 66 -11.65 17.10 7.01
C ASP A 66 -11.08 15.81 7.61
N GLN A 67 -9.76 15.75 7.66
CA GLN A 67 -8.96 14.72 8.32
C GLN A 67 -7.57 15.31 8.59
N ALA A 68 -7.09 15.25 9.83
CA ALA A 68 -5.88 15.96 10.24
C ALA A 68 -4.67 15.56 9.40
N THR A 69 -4.45 14.26 9.20
CA THR A 69 -3.31 13.73 8.44
C THR A 69 -3.78 12.60 7.52
N LEU A 70 -3.30 12.60 6.28
CA LEU A 70 -3.61 11.63 5.25
C LEU A 70 -2.34 11.11 4.58
N PRO A 71 -2.30 9.83 4.15
CA PRO A 71 -1.29 9.40 3.21
C PRO A 71 -1.61 9.94 1.81
N LEU A 72 -0.64 10.61 1.20
CA LEU A 72 -0.66 10.98 -0.22
C LEU A 72 0.21 9.97 -0.98
N VAL A 73 -0.43 9.10 -1.76
CA VAL A 73 0.30 8.15 -2.62
C VAL A 73 0.89 8.91 -3.79
N THR A 74 2.21 8.83 -3.91
CA THR A 74 3.02 9.55 -4.89
C THR A 74 3.65 8.63 -5.93
N ARG A 75 3.79 7.32 -5.64
CA ARG A 75 4.29 6.31 -6.58
C ARG A 75 3.36 5.10 -6.62
N ASN A 76 3.08 4.63 -7.84
CA ASN A 76 2.39 3.37 -8.10
C ASN A 76 3.02 2.74 -9.35
N GLN A 77 4.19 2.14 -9.21
CA GLN A 77 5.01 1.70 -10.32
C GLN A 77 5.52 0.26 -10.15
N GLY A 78 5.62 -0.43 -11.28
CA GLY A 78 6.14 -1.78 -11.38
C GLY A 78 6.46 -2.13 -12.84
N ARG A 79 6.73 -3.42 -13.10
CA ARG A 79 7.05 -3.92 -14.44
C ARG A 79 8.39 -3.42 -14.99
N TRP A 80 9.43 -3.48 -14.17
CA TRP A 80 10.79 -3.29 -14.68
C TRP A 80 11.21 -4.47 -15.57
N SER A 81 11.99 -4.21 -16.61
CA SER A 81 12.42 -5.20 -17.60
C SER A 81 13.11 -6.43 -16.98
N GLU A 82 13.83 -6.22 -15.89
CA GLU A 82 14.59 -7.25 -15.18
C GLU A 82 13.70 -8.20 -14.33
N ALA A 83 12.45 -7.82 -14.12
CA ALA A 83 11.52 -8.56 -13.27
C ALA A 83 10.64 -9.57 -14.04
N GLY A 84 10.87 -9.81 -15.33
CA GLY A 84 10.00 -10.64 -16.18
C GLY A 84 9.70 -12.01 -15.59
N ALA A 85 10.73 -12.79 -15.24
CA ALA A 85 10.55 -14.13 -14.65
C ALA A 85 9.81 -14.10 -13.29
N ALA A 86 10.01 -13.05 -12.48
CA ALA A 86 9.31 -12.87 -11.23
C ALA A 86 7.82 -12.51 -11.44
N PHE A 87 7.50 -11.76 -12.51
CA PHE A 87 6.12 -11.51 -12.92
C PHE A 87 5.41 -12.80 -13.35
N ASP A 88 6.06 -13.66 -14.13
CA ASP A 88 5.50 -14.95 -14.55
C ASP A 88 5.15 -15.83 -13.34
N LYS A 89 6.02 -15.85 -12.31
CA LYS A 89 5.74 -16.53 -11.04
C LYS A 89 4.52 -15.92 -10.35
N PHE A 90 4.44 -14.60 -10.26
CA PHE A 90 3.30 -13.92 -9.65
C PHE A 90 1.99 -14.23 -10.39
N GLU A 91 1.96 -14.18 -11.71
CA GLU A 91 0.77 -14.49 -12.51
C GLU A 91 0.35 -15.94 -12.36
N THR A 92 1.31 -16.86 -12.19
CA THR A 92 1.05 -18.29 -11.98
C THR A 92 0.40 -18.53 -10.61
N VAL A 93 0.94 -17.96 -9.54
CA VAL A 93 0.45 -18.18 -8.16
C VAL A 93 -0.81 -17.37 -7.87
N PHE A 94 -0.89 -16.14 -8.40
CA PHE A 94 -2.01 -15.22 -8.18
C PHE A 94 -2.71 -14.82 -9.50
N PRO A 95 -3.29 -15.77 -10.23
CA PRO A 95 -3.84 -15.49 -11.54
C PRO A 95 -4.91 -14.39 -11.51
N ASN A 96 -4.87 -13.53 -12.52
CA ASN A 96 -5.75 -12.36 -12.67
C ASN A 96 -5.63 -11.30 -11.56
N ASN A 97 -4.58 -11.31 -10.77
CA ASN A 97 -4.24 -10.24 -9.83
C ASN A 97 -3.26 -9.24 -10.46
N SER A 98 -3.11 -8.10 -9.79
CA SER A 98 -2.08 -7.12 -10.10
C SER A 98 -1.29 -6.79 -8.84
N PRO A 99 0.04 -6.68 -8.93
CA PRO A 99 0.89 -6.25 -7.82
C PRO A 99 0.45 -4.95 -7.16
N SER A 100 -0.07 -3.99 -7.92
CA SER A 100 -0.58 -2.72 -7.42
C SER A 100 -1.73 -2.89 -6.42
N PHE A 101 -2.66 -3.83 -6.67
CA PHE A 101 -3.74 -4.13 -5.73
C PHE A 101 -3.23 -4.73 -4.42
N PHE A 102 -2.17 -5.55 -4.47
CA PHE A 102 -1.55 -6.14 -3.28
C PHE A 102 -0.93 -5.04 -2.40
N CYS A 103 -0.16 -4.14 -3.01
CA CYS A 103 0.42 -3.00 -2.30
C CYS A 103 -0.67 -2.07 -1.72
N PHE A 104 -1.73 -1.78 -2.49
CA PHE A 104 -2.81 -0.92 -2.01
C PHE A 104 -3.64 -1.57 -0.91
N ALA A 105 -3.86 -2.89 -0.96
CA ALA A 105 -4.53 -3.64 0.11
C ALA A 105 -3.74 -3.58 1.44
N ALA A 106 -2.40 -3.64 1.37
CA ALA A 106 -1.55 -3.45 2.54
C ALA A 106 -1.62 -1.99 3.05
N LEU A 107 -1.57 -1.00 2.17
CA LEU A 107 -1.75 0.41 2.56
C LEU A 107 -3.11 0.62 3.23
N GLN A 108 -4.20 0.05 2.70
CA GLN A 108 -5.52 0.09 3.31
C GLN A 108 -5.51 -0.53 4.72
N GLY A 109 -4.91 -1.72 4.88
CA GLY A 109 -4.81 -2.37 6.18
C GLY A 109 -4.09 -1.53 7.23
N MET A 110 -3.01 -0.84 6.81
CA MET A 110 -2.29 0.11 7.65
C MET A 110 -3.13 1.34 7.96
N ALA A 111 -3.74 1.96 6.97
CA ALA A 111 -4.58 3.16 7.14
C ALA A 111 -5.75 2.88 8.11
N GLN A 112 -6.44 1.76 7.93
CA GLN A 112 -7.54 1.35 8.82
C GLN A 112 -7.08 1.07 10.27
N MET A 113 -5.87 0.52 10.46
CA MET A 113 -5.28 0.36 11.79
C MET A 113 -5.06 1.71 12.48
N LEU A 114 -4.72 2.74 11.70
CA LEU A 114 -4.55 4.12 12.17
C LEU A 114 -5.87 4.91 12.28
N GLY A 115 -7.02 4.28 12.01
CA GLY A 115 -8.34 4.94 12.04
C GLY A 115 -8.57 5.89 10.86
N LEU A 116 -7.84 5.73 9.76
CA LEU A 116 -7.97 6.57 8.58
C LEU A 116 -9.03 5.99 7.63
N GLU A 117 -9.88 6.84 7.11
CA GLU A 117 -10.98 6.47 6.21
C GLU A 117 -10.73 6.90 4.75
N ARG A 118 -9.63 7.60 4.50
CA ARG A 118 -9.33 8.19 3.19
C ARG A 118 -7.84 8.16 2.89
N VAL A 119 -7.53 8.13 1.60
CA VAL A 119 -6.18 8.21 1.04
C VAL A 119 -6.20 9.22 -0.10
N LEU A 120 -5.21 10.07 -0.17
CA LEU A 120 -4.94 10.90 -1.33
C LEU A 120 -4.02 10.17 -2.30
N ALA A 121 -4.16 10.43 -3.59
CA ALA A 121 -3.28 9.87 -4.60
C ALA A 121 -2.99 10.90 -5.70
N VAL A 122 -1.74 10.99 -6.13
CA VAL A 122 -1.31 11.95 -7.15
C VAL A 122 -1.93 11.61 -8.50
N ARG A 123 -2.36 12.61 -9.26
CA ARG A 123 -2.78 12.44 -10.67
C ARG A 123 -1.56 12.28 -11.57
N ALA A 124 -1.73 11.52 -12.65
CA ALA A 124 -0.66 11.34 -13.64
C ALA A 124 -0.06 12.66 -14.10
N GLY A 125 -0.89 13.62 -14.49
CA GLY A 125 -0.44 14.93 -14.98
C GLY A 125 0.25 15.83 -13.95
N ALA A 126 0.16 15.51 -12.66
CA ALA A 126 0.83 16.22 -11.57
C ALA A 126 2.08 15.50 -11.07
N HIS A 127 2.35 14.31 -11.58
CA HIS A 127 3.48 13.50 -11.17
C HIS A 127 4.79 14.03 -11.79
N VAL A 128 5.88 14.07 -11.02
CA VAL A 128 7.18 14.62 -11.45
C VAL A 128 7.75 13.91 -12.68
N ALA A 129 7.50 12.63 -12.85
CA ALA A 129 7.96 11.84 -13.98
C ALA A 129 6.99 11.87 -15.20
N TYR A 130 5.91 12.64 -15.14
CA TYR A 130 4.97 12.73 -16.26
C TYR A 130 5.55 13.57 -17.40
N ALA A 131 5.80 12.93 -18.55
CA ALA A 131 6.36 13.56 -19.73
C ALA A 131 5.45 13.36 -20.95
N PRO A 132 4.38 14.17 -21.11
CA PRO A 132 3.47 14.05 -22.24
C PRO A 132 4.17 14.39 -23.55
N GLY A 133 3.87 13.63 -24.61
CA GLY A 133 4.31 13.91 -25.98
C GLY A 133 5.63 13.28 -26.42
N GLN A 134 6.32 12.52 -25.57
CA GLN A 134 7.50 11.76 -26.00
C GLN A 134 7.10 10.45 -26.71
N ASP A 135 6.14 9.71 -26.15
CA ASP A 135 5.58 8.47 -26.68
C ASP A 135 4.14 8.33 -26.17
N GLU A 136 3.16 8.26 -27.09
CA GLU A 136 1.74 8.15 -26.72
C GLU A 136 1.43 6.86 -25.96
N ALA A 137 2.09 5.73 -26.30
CA ALA A 137 1.86 4.46 -25.62
C ALA A 137 2.39 4.49 -24.18
N GLN A 138 3.56 5.08 -23.96
CA GLN A 138 4.14 5.26 -22.63
C GLN A 138 3.31 6.24 -21.80
N THR A 139 2.89 7.37 -22.38
CA THR A 139 2.00 8.34 -21.72
C THR A 139 0.71 7.68 -21.27
N ARG A 140 0.04 6.93 -22.15
CA ARG A 140 -1.19 6.21 -21.83
C ARG A 140 -0.98 5.13 -20.77
N ALA A 141 0.14 4.39 -20.84
CA ALA A 141 0.48 3.40 -19.81
C ALA A 141 0.69 4.06 -18.44
N PHE A 142 1.35 5.22 -18.41
CA PHE A 142 1.53 6.01 -17.20
C PHE A 142 0.19 6.50 -16.63
N GLU A 143 -0.65 7.11 -17.44
CA GLU A 143 -2.00 7.57 -17.06
C GLU A 143 -2.86 6.41 -16.52
N ASN A 144 -2.78 5.22 -17.13
CA ASN A 144 -3.49 4.04 -16.65
C ASN A 144 -2.95 3.54 -15.30
N SER A 145 -1.65 3.65 -15.08
CA SER A 145 -1.01 3.23 -13.82
C SER A 145 -1.37 4.15 -12.64
N TYR A 146 -1.73 5.40 -12.89
CA TYR A 146 -2.16 6.38 -11.90
C TYR A 146 -3.67 6.61 -11.98
N ASP A 147 -4.12 7.50 -12.83
CA ASP A 147 -5.52 7.92 -12.94
C ASP A 147 -6.48 6.75 -13.19
N GLY A 148 -6.10 5.82 -14.08
CA GLY A 148 -6.87 4.62 -14.36
C GLY A 148 -7.01 3.73 -13.11
N PHE A 149 -5.92 3.53 -12.38
CA PHE A 149 -5.92 2.72 -11.18
C PHE A 149 -6.73 3.36 -10.04
N TRP A 150 -6.56 4.67 -9.81
CA TRP A 150 -7.32 5.37 -8.77
C TRP A 150 -8.83 5.34 -9.02
N ARG A 151 -9.27 5.50 -10.27
CA ARG A 151 -10.69 5.37 -10.66
C ARG A 151 -11.23 3.96 -10.38
N ILE A 152 -10.45 2.92 -10.65
CA ILE A 152 -10.84 1.53 -10.33
C ILE A 152 -11.04 1.34 -8.83
N LEU A 153 -10.26 1.98 -7.99
CA LEU A 153 -10.40 1.97 -6.53
C LEU A 153 -11.59 2.83 -6.02
N GLY A 154 -12.33 3.49 -6.91
CA GLY A 154 -13.43 4.40 -6.57
C GLY A 154 -12.96 5.80 -6.18
N GLY A 155 -11.74 6.17 -6.57
CA GLY A 155 -11.20 7.50 -6.35
C GLY A 155 -12.00 8.57 -7.10
N ALA A 156 -12.37 9.63 -6.39
CA ALA A 156 -12.93 10.85 -6.96
C ALA A 156 -11.83 11.88 -7.22
N GLU A 157 -11.90 12.55 -8.35
CA GLU A 157 -11.00 13.68 -8.62
C GLU A 157 -11.27 14.78 -7.59
N LEU A 158 -10.28 15.15 -6.82
CA LEU A 158 -10.39 16.17 -5.78
C LEU A 158 -10.03 17.55 -6.36
N ASP A 159 -8.92 17.61 -7.07
CA ASP A 159 -8.44 18.81 -7.77
C ASP A 159 -7.63 18.43 -9.03
N ALA A 160 -6.93 19.40 -9.63
CA ALA A 160 -6.10 19.16 -10.82
C ALA A 160 -4.89 18.24 -10.53
N ARG A 161 -4.54 17.97 -9.27
CA ARG A 161 -3.33 17.27 -8.86
C ARG A 161 -3.59 15.96 -8.14
N SER A 162 -4.80 15.73 -7.60
CA SER A 162 -5.04 14.63 -6.69
C SER A 162 -6.41 13.96 -6.87
N TYR A 163 -6.44 12.68 -6.47
CA TYR A 163 -7.64 11.89 -6.21
C TYR A 163 -7.82 11.72 -4.70
N LEU A 164 -9.08 11.63 -4.27
CA LEU A 164 -9.47 11.19 -2.95
C LEU A 164 -10.12 9.82 -3.03
N ILE A 165 -9.57 8.85 -2.33
CA ILE A 165 -10.02 7.45 -2.32
C ILE A 165 -10.56 7.13 -0.93
N ALA A 166 -11.84 6.75 -0.84
CA ALA A 166 -12.44 6.27 0.41
C ALA A 166 -11.94 4.86 0.76
N LEU A 167 -11.81 4.56 2.05
CA LEU A 167 -11.46 3.25 2.55
C LEU A 167 -12.65 2.63 3.33
N PRO A 168 -12.96 1.33 3.14
CA PRO A 168 -12.32 0.43 2.19
C PRO A 168 -12.55 0.87 0.74
N PHE A 169 -11.56 0.64 -0.13
CA PHE A 169 -11.67 1.02 -1.54
C PHE A 169 -12.82 0.28 -2.25
N TYR A 170 -13.35 0.91 -3.27
CA TYR A 170 -14.53 0.41 -3.98
C TYR A 170 -14.32 -0.96 -4.60
N LEU A 171 -15.25 -1.85 -4.36
CA LEU A 171 -15.34 -3.15 -5.00
C LEU A 171 -16.72 -3.30 -5.66
N LYS A 172 -16.76 -3.35 -7.00
CA LYS A 172 -18.03 -3.59 -7.71
C LYS A 172 -18.74 -4.82 -7.14
N PRO A 173 -20.02 -4.74 -6.69
CA PRO A 173 -20.72 -5.90 -6.13
C PRO A 173 -20.67 -7.12 -7.05
N LEU A 174 -20.46 -8.32 -6.48
CA LEU A 174 -20.34 -9.55 -7.30
C LEU A 174 -21.58 -9.83 -8.13
N GLN A 175 -22.75 -9.49 -7.61
CA GLN A 175 -24.04 -9.63 -8.31
C GLN A 175 -24.12 -8.78 -9.59
N ASP A 176 -23.42 -7.64 -9.61
CA ASP A 176 -23.39 -6.71 -10.75
C ASP A 176 -22.35 -7.09 -11.81
N MET A 177 -21.64 -8.21 -11.57
CA MET A 177 -20.65 -8.76 -12.48
C MET A 177 -21.24 -9.91 -13.31
N PRO A 178 -20.81 -10.10 -14.59
CA PRO A 178 -21.14 -11.27 -15.35
C PRO A 178 -20.78 -12.55 -14.59
N SER A 179 -21.65 -13.57 -14.62
CA SER A 179 -21.50 -14.83 -13.85
C SER A 179 -20.13 -15.48 -14.04
N LYS A 180 -19.61 -15.48 -15.27
CA LYS A 180 -18.31 -16.05 -15.63
C LYS A 180 -17.11 -15.37 -14.94
N HIS A 181 -17.28 -14.15 -14.41
CA HIS A 181 -16.21 -13.39 -13.74
C HIS A 181 -16.31 -13.40 -12.21
N ARG A 182 -17.47 -13.79 -11.63
CA ARG A 182 -17.73 -13.70 -10.19
C ARG A 182 -16.76 -14.52 -9.36
N LYS A 183 -16.51 -15.78 -9.76
CA LYS A 183 -15.59 -16.67 -9.02
C LYS A 183 -14.17 -16.09 -8.94
N ARG A 184 -13.65 -15.60 -10.07
CA ARG A 184 -12.31 -14.97 -10.12
C ARG A 184 -12.26 -13.69 -9.29
N ALA A 185 -13.31 -12.86 -9.36
CA ALA A 185 -13.38 -11.64 -8.56
C ALA A 185 -13.44 -11.95 -7.07
N ALA A 186 -14.22 -12.93 -6.64
CA ALA A 186 -14.26 -13.37 -5.25
C ALA A 186 -12.88 -13.83 -4.77
N GLN A 187 -12.21 -14.70 -5.52
CA GLN A 187 -10.87 -15.18 -5.18
C GLN A 187 -9.85 -14.06 -5.04
N ARG A 188 -9.83 -13.08 -5.96
CA ARG A 188 -8.94 -11.91 -5.85
C ARG A 188 -9.18 -11.12 -4.56
N ARG A 189 -10.45 -10.90 -4.20
CA ARG A 189 -10.83 -10.14 -3.00
C ARG A 189 -10.41 -10.84 -1.71
N GLU A 190 -10.39 -12.17 -1.70
CA GLU A 190 -9.87 -12.95 -0.59
C GLU A 190 -8.38 -12.65 -0.34
N TYR A 191 -7.57 -12.60 -1.40
CA TYR A 191 -6.16 -12.21 -1.26
C TYR A 191 -6.02 -10.79 -0.70
N TRP A 192 -6.76 -9.82 -1.25
CA TRP A 192 -6.68 -8.42 -0.79
C TRP A 192 -7.12 -8.28 0.66
N ARG A 193 -8.15 -8.99 1.07
CA ARG A 193 -8.62 -9.03 2.46
C ARG A 193 -7.55 -9.63 3.37
N ALA A 194 -7.02 -10.80 3.04
CA ALA A 194 -5.98 -11.49 3.80
C ALA A 194 -4.72 -10.61 3.97
N ILE A 195 -4.31 -9.90 2.92
CA ILE A 195 -3.19 -8.94 2.96
C ILE A 195 -3.48 -7.81 3.94
N GLY A 196 -4.66 -7.18 3.85
CA GLY A 196 -5.05 -6.09 4.75
C GLY A 196 -5.10 -6.53 6.22
N GLU A 197 -5.68 -7.71 6.49
CA GLU A 197 -5.74 -8.30 7.82
C GLU A 197 -4.34 -8.63 8.38
N ALA A 198 -3.47 -9.26 7.58
CA ALA A 198 -2.10 -9.57 7.97
C ALA A 198 -1.28 -8.31 8.27
N THR A 199 -1.41 -7.28 7.42
CA THR A 199 -0.77 -5.98 7.61
C THR A 199 -1.21 -5.36 8.93
N ARG A 200 -2.52 -5.28 9.17
CA ARG A 200 -3.08 -4.75 10.41
C ARG A 200 -2.57 -5.52 11.64
N ALA A 201 -2.61 -6.86 11.59
CA ALA A 201 -2.15 -7.70 12.69
C ALA A 201 -0.64 -7.51 12.98
N THR A 202 0.18 -7.38 11.94
CA THR A 202 1.63 -7.13 12.07
C THR A 202 1.89 -5.78 12.73
N LEU A 203 1.22 -4.72 12.29
CA LEU A 203 1.41 -3.39 12.84
C LEU A 203 0.89 -3.27 14.27
N LEU A 204 -0.24 -3.89 14.62
CA LEU A 204 -0.76 -3.93 15.99
C LEU A 204 0.22 -4.61 16.96
N ARG A 205 0.89 -5.69 16.55
CA ARG A 205 1.91 -6.36 17.38
C ARG A 205 3.11 -5.46 17.67
N ILE A 206 3.48 -4.61 16.75
CA ILE A 206 4.63 -3.70 16.89
C ILE A 206 4.26 -2.48 17.74
N HIS A 207 3.00 -2.03 17.66
CA HIS A 207 2.48 -0.91 18.44
C HIS A 207 1.90 -1.31 19.80
N ALA A 208 1.80 -2.63 20.09
CA ALA A 208 1.42 -3.06 21.44
C ALA A 208 2.35 -2.41 22.46
N PRO A 209 1.82 -1.79 23.53
CA PRO A 209 2.65 -1.23 24.59
C PRO A 209 3.56 -2.34 25.11
N VAL A 210 4.87 -2.16 24.99
CA VAL A 210 5.81 -3.03 25.69
C VAL A 210 5.57 -2.75 27.16
N GLU A 211 4.97 -3.69 27.90
CA GLU A 211 4.91 -3.62 29.36
C GLU A 211 6.36 -3.52 29.85
N ARG A 212 6.75 -2.32 30.26
CA ARG A 212 8.09 -2.09 30.81
C ARG A 212 8.02 -2.44 32.29
N PRO A 213 8.56 -3.59 32.75
CA PRO A 213 8.39 -4.08 34.11
C PRO A 213 8.89 -3.10 35.18
N TRP A 214 9.75 -2.15 34.82
CA TRP A 214 10.29 -1.15 35.73
C TRP A 214 9.34 0.06 35.96
N VAL A 215 8.27 0.25 35.15
CA VAL A 215 7.28 1.31 35.39
C VAL A 215 6.33 0.92 36.52
N ARG A 216 6.08 -0.37 36.76
CA ARG A 216 5.22 -0.84 37.89
C ARG A 216 5.86 -0.61 39.25
N ARG A 217 7.20 -0.72 39.39
CA ARG A 217 7.88 -0.56 40.72
C ARG A 217 7.83 0.86 41.27
N ALA A 218 7.69 1.89 40.42
CA ALA A 218 7.61 3.28 40.88
C ALA A 218 6.23 3.64 41.48
N SER A 219 5.15 2.97 41.07
CA SER A 219 3.81 3.23 41.57
C SER A 219 3.50 2.46 42.86
N GLU A 220 4.08 1.28 43.07
CA GLU A 220 3.90 0.50 44.29
C GLU A 220 4.71 1.11 45.47
N ALA A 221 5.89 1.66 45.20
CA ALA A 221 6.69 2.32 46.24
C ALA A 221 6.11 3.65 46.75
N ALA A 222 5.24 4.29 45.95
CA ALA A 222 4.58 5.52 46.36
C ALA A 222 3.32 5.27 47.24
N THR A 223 2.79 4.07 47.26
CA THR A 223 1.58 3.71 48.02
C THR A 223 1.92 3.14 49.39
N GLU A 224 3.16 2.69 49.64
CA GLU A 224 3.61 2.19 50.98
C GLU A 224 4.15 3.30 51.90
N GLN A 225 4.24 4.55 51.43
CA GLN A 225 4.71 5.70 52.23
C GLN A 225 3.62 6.74 52.54
N ALA A 226 2.35 6.41 52.30
CA ALA A 226 1.18 7.20 52.66
C ALA A 226 0.35 6.46 53.75
#